data_cd0365ed7955ddd5bc619e5d29d87df1
#
_entry.id   cd0365ed7955ddd5bc619e5d29d87df1
#
_cell.length_a   1.000
_cell.length_b   1.000
_cell.length_c   1.000
_cell.angle_alpha   90.00
_cell.angle_beta   90.00
_cell.angle_gamma   90.00
#
_symmetry.space_group_name_H-M   'P 1'
#
loop_
_entity.id
_entity.type
_entity.pdbx_description
1 polymer ?
#
loop_
_entity_poly.entity_id
_entity_poly.type
_entity_poly.pdbx_seq_one_letter_code
_entity_poly.pdbx_strand_id
1 'polypeptide(L)'
;MMELFKRATSWTPKTTIYYGWIVIAVGALGTYASSGSAQVTLAGIQTLIFEDTGWDRSTIALGITIGTWVAGLLTPVFGKIADTHGPRLAMPLTSLIVGVCFYWIGGMSAIWHFYVAYIIARGLGNPVLIGVMPRTVAVNFFDRKRNLALGIVSMARPCFGAINVQLITLISTWSSWRTAYKLLGVYSILLTIPLSLFIRKDPESIGLLPDGEKPKLSNQESFIKSEEAADIDKHIWSAREAAKTFTLWAIVSAEFLIILTSGTIGFQLVPYLHESGLPISMAALAWTISTLLNAFSNPIWGFLSDIYSPRKLVLSAMPICLVVTSIFLLIDGGYPGFACVVIWGAASGGLNVLGGMIIANYFGRHSFGSISGIMGPFQIIGLGLGPIIGAIMYDATGGYMYLFAFAIITYIAATILFFFAKPPKMKIFQSVENA
;
A
#
# COMPACT_ATOMS: atom_id res chain seq x y z
N MET A 1 -4.08 31.05 -23.03
CA MET A 1 -3.80 29.70 -22.65
C MET A 1 -3.40 29.57 -21.18
N MET A 2 -2.48 30.39 -20.66
CA MET A 2 -2.01 30.35 -19.24
C MET A 2 -3.10 30.74 -18.22
N GLU A 3 -4.01 31.67 -18.54
CA GLU A 3 -5.15 32.04 -17.68
C GLU A 3 -6.25 30.95 -17.63
N LEU A 4 -6.54 30.29 -18.76
CA LEU A 4 -7.43 29.14 -18.81
C LEU A 4 -6.87 27.97 -17.99
N PHE A 5 -5.55 27.77 -18.04
CA PHE A 5 -4.86 26.78 -17.21
C PHE A 5 -4.92 27.14 -15.73
N LYS A 6 -4.71 28.41 -15.37
CA LYS A 6 -4.88 28.91 -13.98
C LYS A 6 -6.33 28.77 -13.48
N ARG A 7 -7.34 29.10 -14.30
CA ARG A 7 -8.76 28.91 -13.95
C ARG A 7 -9.15 27.43 -13.78
N ALA A 8 -8.68 26.56 -14.68
CA ALA A 8 -8.89 25.12 -14.55
C ALA A 8 -8.16 24.55 -13.31
N THR A 9 -7.03 25.16 -12.93
CA THR A 9 -6.22 24.72 -11.79
C THR A 9 -6.72 25.22 -10.43
N SER A 10 -7.50 26.28 -10.39
CA SER A 10 -8.13 26.79 -9.16
C SER A 10 -9.57 26.32 -8.98
N TRP A 11 -10.14 25.63 -9.98
CA TRP A 11 -11.50 25.14 -9.91
C TRP A 11 -11.64 24.02 -8.88
N THR A 12 -12.59 24.19 -7.97
CA THR A 12 -13.00 23.17 -7.01
C THR A 12 -14.50 22.99 -7.10
N PRO A 13 -15.03 21.75 -7.18
CA PRO A 13 -16.46 21.53 -7.19
C PRO A 13 -17.06 21.99 -5.86
N LYS A 14 -18.15 22.76 -5.91
CA LYS A 14 -18.94 23.10 -4.72
C LYS A 14 -19.76 21.86 -4.36
N THR A 15 -19.30 21.10 -3.36
CA THR A 15 -19.95 19.88 -2.89
C THR A 15 -20.28 20.01 -1.40
N THR A 16 -21.29 19.28 -0.95
CA THR A 16 -21.61 19.12 0.47
C THR A 16 -20.62 18.17 1.16
N ILE A 17 -19.92 17.36 0.38
CA ILE A 17 -18.91 16.40 0.86
C ILE A 17 -17.56 17.10 0.92
N TYR A 18 -16.80 16.88 1.98
CA TYR A 18 -15.44 17.40 2.09
C TYR A 18 -14.57 16.97 0.91
N TYR A 19 -13.87 17.94 0.33
CA TYR A 19 -13.08 17.75 -0.89
C TYR A 19 -12.03 16.64 -0.79
N GLY A 20 -11.47 16.42 0.40
CA GLY A 20 -10.52 15.34 0.66
C GLY A 20 -11.04 13.95 0.28
N TRP A 21 -12.34 13.67 0.44
CA TRP A 21 -12.94 12.40 0.03
C TRP A 21 -13.00 12.24 -1.50
N ILE A 22 -13.19 13.36 -2.22
CA ILE A 22 -13.15 13.35 -3.69
C ILE A 22 -11.74 13.03 -4.17
N VAL A 23 -10.73 13.65 -3.54
CA VAL A 23 -9.32 13.39 -3.87
C VAL A 23 -8.96 11.94 -3.61
N ILE A 24 -9.41 11.34 -2.49
CA ILE A 24 -9.22 9.91 -2.19
C ILE A 24 -9.92 9.03 -3.25
N ALA A 25 -11.17 9.33 -3.60
CA ALA A 25 -11.91 8.57 -4.59
C ALA A 25 -11.21 8.60 -5.98
N VAL A 26 -10.79 9.78 -6.42
CA VAL A 26 -10.04 9.92 -7.67
C VAL A 26 -8.67 9.24 -7.60
N GLY A 27 -7.98 9.31 -6.46
CA GLY A 27 -6.75 8.56 -6.19
C GLY A 27 -6.97 7.03 -6.26
N ALA A 28 -8.11 6.55 -5.75
CA ALA A 28 -8.49 5.14 -5.82
C ALA A 28 -8.72 4.67 -7.28
N LEU A 29 -9.29 5.53 -8.14
CA LEU A 29 -9.37 5.23 -9.58
C LEU A 29 -7.97 5.11 -10.21
N GLY A 30 -6.99 5.91 -9.77
CA GLY A 30 -5.59 5.76 -10.16
C GLY A 30 -5.00 4.42 -9.72
N THR A 31 -5.34 3.97 -8.50
CA THR A 31 -4.96 2.65 -8.00
C THR A 31 -5.57 1.54 -8.88
N TYR A 32 -6.84 1.68 -9.30
CA TYR A 32 -7.47 0.74 -10.22
C TYR A 32 -6.72 0.68 -11.56
N ALA A 33 -6.39 1.83 -12.16
CA ALA A 33 -5.65 1.90 -13.40
C ALA A 33 -4.31 1.14 -13.33
N SER A 34 -3.54 1.35 -12.26
CA SER A 34 -2.23 0.72 -12.09
C SER A 34 -2.31 -0.74 -11.63
N SER A 35 -3.44 -1.20 -11.08
CA SER A 35 -3.58 -2.57 -10.57
C SER A 35 -3.53 -3.64 -11.66
N GLY A 36 -3.66 -3.28 -12.94
CA GLY A 36 -3.38 -4.16 -14.09
C GLY A 36 -1.95 -4.70 -14.13
N SER A 37 -0.97 -3.96 -13.55
CA SER A 37 0.41 -4.42 -13.35
C SER A 37 0.64 -5.07 -11.99
N ALA A 38 -0.38 -5.25 -11.16
CA ALA A 38 -0.24 -5.89 -9.87
C ALA A 38 0.15 -7.37 -10.03
N GLN A 39 0.98 -7.85 -9.11
CA GLN A 39 1.41 -9.25 -9.11
C GLN A 39 0.22 -10.23 -9.11
N VAL A 40 -0.83 -9.92 -8.34
CA VAL A 40 -2.06 -10.71 -8.27
C VAL A 40 -2.75 -10.79 -9.63
N THR A 41 -2.85 -9.65 -10.34
CA THR A 41 -3.49 -9.59 -11.66
C THR A 41 -2.72 -10.44 -12.67
N LEU A 42 -1.41 -10.26 -12.75
CA LEU A 42 -0.60 -11.00 -13.71
C LEU A 42 -0.54 -12.50 -13.37
N ALA A 43 -0.45 -12.86 -12.10
CA ALA A 43 -0.53 -14.25 -11.65
C ALA A 43 -1.87 -14.91 -12.00
N GLY A 44 -2.99 -14.16 -11.91
CA GLY A 44 -4.30 -14.65 -12.26
C GLY A 44 -4.53 -14.93 -13.76
N ILE A 45 -3.78 -14.23 -14.62
CA ILE A 45 -3.93 -14.34 -16.09
C ILE A 45 -2.71 -14.95 -16.79
N GLN A 46 -1.68 -15.36 -16.04
CA GLN A 46 -0.44 -15.90 -16.63
C GLN A 46 -0.69 -17.09 -17.56
N THR A 47 -1.68 -17.92 -17.25
CA THR A 47 -2.05 -19.07 -18.10
C THR A 47 -2.52 -18.61 -19.48
N LEU A 48 -3.35 -17.55 -19.55
CA LEU A 48 -3.82 -16.99 -20.82
C LEU A 48 -2.66 -16.44 -21.66
N ILE A 49 -1.68 -15.82 -21.01
CA ILE A 49 -0.48 -15.30 -21.68
C ILE A 49 0.38 -16.46 -22.19
N PHE A 50 0.60 -17.48 -21.35
CA PHE A 50 1.39 -18.65 -21.68
C PHE A 50 0.80 -19.43 -22.87
N GLU A 51 -0.50 -19.67 -22.87
CA GLU A 51 -1.19 -20.38 -23.96
C GLU A 51 -1.15 -19.64 -25.29
N ASP A 52 -1.20 -18.30 -25.26
CA ASP A 52 -1.21 -17.46 -26.47
C ASP A 52 0.22 -17.21 -27.01
N THR A 53 1.22 -17.09 -26.14
CA THR A 53 2.57 -16.69 -26.56
C THR A 53 3.58 -17.84 -26.58
N GLY A 54 3.30 -18.93 -25.87
CA GLY A 54 4.23 -20.05 -25.68
C GLY A 54 5.43 -19.72 -24.79
N TRP A 55 5.40 -18.58 -24.07
CA TRP A 55 6.50 -18.21 -23.19
C TRP A 55 6.47 -18.99 -21.89
N ASP A 56 7.65 -19.30 -21.34
CA ASP A 56 7.76 -20.01 -20.07
C ASP A 56 7.22 -19.17 -18.90
N ARG A 57 6.62 -19.85 -17.93
CA ARG A 57 6.15 -19.22 -16.69
C ARG A 57 7.24 -18.49 -15.94
N SER A 58 8.46 -19.04 -15.93
CA SER A 58 9.66 -18.43 -15.34
C SER A 58 10.00 -17.09 -15.98
N THR A 59 9.83 -16.97 -17.29
CA THR A 59 10.07 -15.75 -18.06
C THR A 59 9.10 -14.64 -17.66
N ILE A 60 7.81 -14.97 -17.52
CA ILE A 60 6.79 -14.01 -17.04
C ILE A 60 7.08 -13.61 -15.59
N ALA A 61 7.39 -14.59 -14.73
CA ALA A 61 7.71 -14.34 -13.33
C ALA A 61 8.93 -13.45 -13.14
N LEU A 62 9.96 -13.58 -13.99
CA LEU A 62 11.14 -12.72 -13.98
C LEU A 62 10.77 -11.25 -14.22
N GLY A 63 9.89 -10.97 -15.20
CA GLY A 63 9.40 -9.62 -15.46
C GLY A 63 8.66 -9.02 -14.24
N ILE A 64 7.83 -9.83 -13.56
CA ILE A 64 7.15 -9.43 -12.33
C ILE A 64 8.16 -9.06 -11.25
N THR A 65 9.17 -9.88 -11.05
CA THR A 65 10.20 -9.69 -10.03
C THR A 65 10.99 -8.41 -10.28
N ILE A 66 11.51 -8.22 -11.50
CA ILE A 66 12.28 -7.03 -11.86
C ILE A 66 11.41 -5.76 -11.71
N GLY A 67 10.19 -5.78 -12.24
CA GLY A 67 9.26 -4.63 -12.11
C GLY A 67 8.94 -4.29 -10.65
N THR A 68 8.83 -5.30 -9.80
CA THR A 68 8.61 -5.12 -8.36
C THR A 68 9.84 -4.51 -7.68
N TRP A 69 11.04 -4.95 -7.98
CA TRP A 69 12.28 -4.38 -7.44
C TRP A 69 12.47 -2.93 -7.89
N VAL A 70 12.26 -2.63 -9.16
CA VAL A 70 12.32 -1.26 -9.68
C VAL A 70 11.33 -0.36 -8.94
N ALA A 71 10.09 -0.83 -8.70
CA ALA A 71 9.10 -0.09 -7.92
C ALA A 71 9.58 0.21 -6.50
N GLY A 72 10.19 -0.77 -5.82
CA GLY A 72 10.75 -0.61 -4.48
C GLY A 72 11.85 0.44 -4.43
N LEU A 73 12.80 0.37 -5.36
CA LEU A 73 13.92 1.30 -5.46
C LEU A 73 13.46 2.73 -5.80
N LEU A 74 12.39 2.89 -6.58
CA LEU A 74 11.82 4.18 -6.93
C LEU A 74 10.94 4.78 -5.81
N THR A 75 10.49 3.99 -4.84
CA THR A 75 9.59 4.45 -3.77
C THR A 75 10.14 5.63 -2.97
N PRO A 76 11.41 5.66 -2.51
CA PRO A 76 11.98 6.82 -1.81
C PRO A 76 12.02 8.08 -2.67
N VAL A 77 12.30 7.93 -3.96
CA VAL A 77 12.37 9.06 -4.92
C VAL A 77 10.99 9.69 -5.07
N PHE A 78 9.95 8.88 -5.30
CA PHE A 78 8.58 9.38 -5.44
C PHE A 78 7.99 9.85 -4.11
N GLY A 79 8.45 9.33 -2.97
CA GLY A 79 8.13 9.86 -1.65
C GLY A 79 8.61 11.31 -1.50
N LYS A 80 9.86 11.60 -1.89
CA LYS A 80 10.40 12.96 -1.88
C LYS A 80 9.65 13.88 -2.88
N ILE A 81 9.33 13.38 -4.07
CA ILE A 81 8.54 14.15 -5.05
C ILE A 81 7.15 14.47 -4.50
N ALA A 82 6.51 13.54 -3.81
CA ALA A 82 5.19 13.75 -3.19
C ALA A 82 5.22 14.90 -2.18
N ASP A 83 6.24 14.96 -1.32
CA ASP A 83 6.37 16.00 -0.31
C ASP A 83 6.74 17.36 -0.93
N THR A 84 7.65 17.39 -1.91
CA THR A 84 8.19 18.65 -2.48
C THR A 84 7.26 19.24 -3.55
N HIS A 85 6.97 18.48 -4.60
CA HIS A 85 6.23 18.94 -5.77
C HIS A 85 4.74 18.58 -5.71
N GLY A 86 4.37 17.61 -4.83
CA GLY A 86 3.02 17.09 -4.72
C GLY A 86 2.63 16.11 -5.83
N PRO A 87 1.45 15.49 -5.72
CA PRO A 87 0.98 14.43 -6.61
C PRO A 87 0.39 14.94 -7.94
N ARG A 88 0.12 16.25 -8.04
CA ARG A 88 -0.69 16.86 -9.10
C ARG A 88 -0.17 16.64 -10.53
N LEU A 89 1.14 16.61 -10.73
CA LEU A 89 1.76 16.31 -12.03
C LEU A 89 2.17 14.85 -12.12
N ALA A 90 2.68 14.28 -11.04
CA ALA A 90 3.22 12.94 -11.04
C ALA A 90 2.14 11.86 -11.27
N MET A 91 0.96 11.97 -10.63
CA MET A 91 -0.11 10.98 -10.80
C MET A 91 -0.69 10.96 -12.22
N PRO A 92 -1.10 12.10 -12.83
CA PRO A 92 -1.58 12.10 -14.20
C PRO A 92 -0.53 11.62 -15.21
N LEU A 93 0.70 12.10 -15.10
CA LEU A 93 1.78 11.68 -16.01
C LEU A 93 2.05 10.18 -15.90
N THR A 94 2.08 9.65 -14.69
CA THR A 94 2.24 8.20 -14.47
C THR A 94 1.05 7.43 -15.02
N SER A 95 -0.18 7.91 -14.85
CA SER A 95 -1.38 7.27 -15.41
C SER A 95 -1.31 7.19 -16.94
N LEU A 96 -0.85 8.27 -17.58
CA LEU A 96 -0.62 8.30 -19.02
C LEU A 96 0.44 7.27 -19.45
N ILE A 97 1.60 7.24 -18.78
CA ILE A 97 2.68 6.31 -19.09
C ILE A 97 2.21 4.86 -18.89
N VAL A 98 1.56 4.56 -17.77
CA VAL A 98 1.00 3.22 -17.48
C VAL A 98 -0.01 2.82 -18.55
N GLY A 99 -0.86 3.76 -18.96
CA GLY A 99 -1.85 3.52 -20.02
C GLY A 99 -1.21 3.16 -21.36
N VAL A 100 -0.18 3.91 -21.77
CA VAL A 100 0.61 3.61 -22.98
C VAL A 100 1.29 2.23 -22.86
N CYS A 101 1.88 1.91 -21.71
CA CYS A 101 2.50 0.62 -21.46
C CYS A 101 1.49 -0.54 -21.56
N PHE A 102 0.30 -0.40 -20.99
CA PHE A 102 -0.74 -1.44 -21.07
C PHE A 102 -1.27 -1.61 -22.50
N TYR A 103 -1.45 -0.51 -23.22
CA TYR A 103 -1.83 -0.60 -24.63
C TYR A 103 -0.76 -1.33 -25.45
N TRP A 104 0.51 -1.07 -25.15
CA TRP A 104 1.65 -1.75 -25.78
C TRP A 104 1.71 -3.24 -25.40
N ILE A 105 1.49 -3.60 -24.13
CA ILE A 105 1.40 -5.01 -23.69
C ILE A 105 0.28 -5.74 -24.47
N GLY A 106 -0.86 -5.10 -24.68
CA GLY A 106 -1.94 -5.67 -25.48
C GLY A 106 -1.61 -5.87 -26.98
N GLY A 107 -0.56 -5.22 -27.50
CA GLY A 107 -0.05 -5.35 -28.87
C GLY A 107 1.30 -6.07 -29.00
N MET A 108 1.83 -6.62 -27.90
CA MET A 108 3.18 -7.20 -27.90
C MET A 108 3.31 -8.44 -28.78
N SER A 109 4.44 -8.54 -29.48
CA SER A 109 4.81 -9.67 -30.33
C SER A 109 6.10 -10.35 -29.85
N ALA A 110 6.91 -9.67 -29.04
CA ALA A 110 8.19 -10.17 -28.54
C ALA A 110 8.27 -9.98 -27.01
N ILE A 111 9.03 -10.87 -26.35
CA ILE A 111 9.18 -10.89 -24.90
C ILE A 111 9.75 -9.59 -24.32
N TRP A 112 10.65 -8.93 -25.06
CA TRP A 112 11.26 -7.68 -24.61
C TRP A 112 10.25 -6.53 -24.56
N HIS A 113 9.18 -6.53 -25.41
CA HIS A 113 8.07 -5.58 -25.32
C HIS A 113 7.39 -5.70 -23.94
N PHE A 114 7.16 -6.95 -23.51
CA PHE A 114 6.58 -7.24 -22.19
C PHE A 114 7.47 -6.71 -21.08
N TYR A 115 8.77 -7.04 -21.07
CA TYR A 115 9.66 -6.58 -20.02
C TYR A 115 9.72 -5.06 -19.93
N VAL A 116 9.96 -4.37 -21.04
CA VAL A 116 10.07 -2.91 -21.04
C VAL A 116 8.76 -2.27 -20.56
N ALA A 117 7.64 -2.62 -21.18
CA ALA A 117 6.36 -2.02 -20.84
C ALA A 117 5.90 -2.37 -19.42
N TYR A 118 6.06 -3.63 -19.00
CA TYR A 118 5.65 -4.06 -17.67
C TYR A 118 6.52 -3.46 -16.56
N ILE A 119 7.85 -3.45 -16.72
CA ILE A 119 8.78 -2.89 -15.73
C ILE A 119 8.51 -1.39 -15.55
N ILE A 120 8.28 -0.65 -16.64
CA ILE A 120 7.93 0.77 -16.57
C ILE A 120 6.58 0.95 -15.88
N ALA A 121 5.54 0.23 -16.32
CA ALA A 121 4.20 0.34 -15.74
C ALA A 121 4.19 0.01 -14.24
N ARG A 122 4.87 -1.07 -13.85
CA ARG A 122 4.97 -1.53 -12.47
C ARG A 122 5.84 -0.60 -11.63
N GLY A 123 7.02 -0.23 -12.17
CA GLY A 123 8.03 0.60 -11.50
C GLY A 123 7.50 1.98 -11.13
N LEU A 124 6.77 2.62 -12.04
CA LEU A 124 6.16 3.93 -11.81
C LEU A 124 4.78 3.82 -11.14
N GLY A 125 3.94 2.91 -11.60
CA GLY A 125 2.56 2.78 -11.13
C GLY A 125 2.46 2.44 -9.65
N ASN A 126 3.32 1.56 -9.14
CA ASN A 126 3.26 1.14 -7.74
C ASN A 126 3.53 2.31 -6.76
N PRO A 127 4.66 3.04 -6.80
CA PRO A 127 4.90 4.14 -5.86
C PRO A 127 3.95 5.32 -6.08
N VAL A 128 3.57 5.63 -7.33
CA VAL A 128 2.85 6.86 -7.66
C VAL A 128 1.34 6.71 -7.60
N LEU A 129 0.76 5.60 -8.09
CA LEU A 129 -0.70 5.43 -8.16
C LEU A 129 -1.27 4.52 -7.07
N ILE A 130 -0.45 3.64 -6.48
CA ILE A 130 -0.91 2.68 -5.46
C ILE A 130 -0.32 2.99 -4.07
N GLY A 131 0.95 3.37 -4.01
CA GLY A 131 1.75 3.37 -2.78
C GLY A 131 1.81 4.71 -2.07
N VAL A 132 2.97 5.38 -2.17
CA VAL A 132 3.30 6.54 -1.34
C VAL A 132 2.43 7.75 -1.64
N MET A 133 2.21 8.11 -2.92
CA MET A 133 1.51 9.36 -3.26
C MET A 133 0.06 9.39 -2.78
N PRO A 134 -0.80 8.39 -3.02
CA PRO A 134 -2.16 8.40 -2.49
C PRO A 134 -2.20 8.47 -0.97
N ARG A 135 -1.26 7.82 -0.28
CA ARG A 135 -1.14 7.87 1.19
C ARG A 135 -0.72 9.27 1.66
N THR A 136 0.26 9.90 1.00
CA THR A 136 0.68 11.28 1.31
C THR A 136 -0.49 12.26 1.16
N VAL A 137 -1.29 12.12 0.10
CA VAL A 137 -2.49 12.94 -0.10
C VAL A 137 -3.49 12.74 1.05
N ALA A 138 -3.76 11.48 1.44
CA ALA A 138 -4.65 11.18 2.55
C ALA A 138 -4.16 11.82 3.86
N VAL A 139 -2.87 11.74 4.15
CA VAL A 139 -2.25 12.35 5.34
C VAL A 139 -2.32 13.88 5.33
N ASN A 140 -2.22 14.50 4.14
CA ASN A 140 -2.28 15.95 4.01
C ASN A 140 -3.70 16.51 4.16
N PHE A 141 -4.71 15.81 3.63
CA PHE A 141 -6.11 16.28 3.66
C PHE A 141 -6.82 16.00 4.97
N PHE A 142 -6.39 15.00 5.75
CA PHE A 142 -7.06 14.59 6.96
C PHE A 142 -6.12 14.69 8.18
N ASP A 143 -6.65 15.22 9.28
CA ASP A 143 -5.97 15.27 10.57
C ASP A 143 -6.66 14.32 11.57
N ARG A 144 -7.93 14.56 11.90
CA ARG A 144 -8.72 13.72 12.81
C ARG A 144 -9.04 12.34 12.23
N LYS A 145 -9.35 12.29 10.91
CA LYS A 145 -9.70 11.05 10.19
C LYS A 145 -8.55 10.51 9.35
N ARG A 146 -7.31 10.86 9.70
CA ARG A 146 -6.10 10.51 8.95
C ARG A 146 -5.92 9.01 8.77
N ASN A 147 -6.07 8.28 9.87
CA ASN A 147 -5.84 6.84 9.84
C ASN A 147 -6.98 6.09 9.13
N LEU A 148 -8.24 6.55 9.27
CA LEU A 148 -9.36 6.05 8.47
C LEU A 148 -9.10 6.27 6.96
N ALA A 149 -8.66 7.47 6.57
CA ALA A 149 -8.34 7.80 5.19
C ALA A 149 -7.21 6.90 4.63
N LEU A 150 -6.14 6.67 5.43
CA LEU A 150 -5.07 5.73 5.09
C LEU A 150 -5.58 4.29 4.95
N GLY A 151 -6.50 3.86 5.80
CA GLY A 151 -7.14 2.55 5.73
C GLY A 151 -7.93 2.37 4.43
N ILE A 152 -8.73 3.36 4.03
CA ILE A 152 -9.51 3.35 2.79
C ILE A 152 -8.60 3.31 1.56
N VAL A 153 -7.54 4.13 1.54
CA VAL A 153 -6.54 4.12 0.44
C VAL A 153 -5.86 2.75 0.35
N SER A 154 -5.54 2.13 1.48
CA SER A 154 -4.87 0.82 1.51
C SER A 154 -5.78 -0.33 1.07
N MET A 155 -7.10 -0.24 1.31
CA MET A 155 -8.09 -1.20 0.84
C MET A 155 -8.21 -1.22 -0.69
N ALA A 156 -7.98 -0.09 -1.35
CA ALA A 156 -8.16 0.03 -2.80
C ALA A 156 -7.30 -0.97 -3.60
N ARG A 157 -6.06 -1.20 -3.17
CA ARG A 157 -5.12 -2.09 -3.87
C ARG A 157 -5.61 -3.53 -4.00
N PRO A 158 -5.95 -4.27 -2.93
CA PRO A 158 -6.42 -5.65 -3.06
C PRO A 158 -7.79 -5.74 -3.73
N CYS A 159 -8.71 -4.81 -3.47
CA CYS A 159 -10.02 -4.79 -4.11
C CYS A 159 -9.91 -4.61 -5.63
N PHE A 160 -9.16 -3.63 -6.08
CA PHE A 160 -9.03 -3.38 -7.52
C PHE A 160 -8.15 -4.42 -8.21
N GLY A 161 -7.20 -5.03 -7.50
CA GLY A 161 -6.48 -6.19 -8.01
C GLY A 161 -7.42 -7.35 -8.34
N ALA A 162 -8.31 -7.70 -7.43
CA ALA A 162 -9.31 -8.74 -7.63
C ALA A 162 -10.30 -8.39 -8.77
N ILE A 163 -10.80 -7.15 -8.80
CA ILE A 163 -11.70 -6.69 -9.87
C ILE A 163 -11.02 -6.79 -11.24
N ASN A 164 -9.75 -6.39 -11.36
CA ASN A 164 -9.03 -6.46 -12.63
C ASN A 164 -8.83 -7.90 -13.11
N VAL A 165 -8.52 -8.85 -12.22
CA VAL A 165 -8.44 -10.28 -12.59
C VAL A 165 -9.75 -10.73 -13.20
N GLN A 166 -10.89 -10.45 -12.55
CA GLN A 166 -12.21 -10.87 -13.04
C GLN A 166 -12.56 -10.20 -14.36
N LEU A 167 -12.32 -8.90 -14.51
CA LEU A 167 -12.59 -8.17 -15.75
C LEU A 167 -11.74 -8.66 -16.91
N ILE A 168 -10.43 -8.88 -16.71
CA ILE A 168 -9.56 -9.40 -17.76
C ILE A 168 -10.00 -10.79 -18.17
N THR A 169 -10.31 -11.67 -17.19
CA THR A 169 -10.80 -13.02 -17.48
C THR A 169 -12.13 -12.97 -18.24
N LEU A 170 -13.08 -12.13 -17.82
CA LEU A 170 -14.36 -11.97 -18.49
C LEU A 170 -14.21 -11.48 -19.94
N ILE A 171 -13.37 -10.45 -20.16
CA ILE A 171 -13.11 -9.95 -21.51
C ILE A 171 -12.42 -11.02 -22.36
N SER A 172 -11.55 -11.83 -21.75
CA SER A 172 -10.86 -12.93 -22.46
C SER A 172 -11.79 -14.05 -22.93
N THR A 173 -12.97 -14.23 -22.30
CA THR A 173 -13.97 -15.19 -22.80
C THR A 173 -14.65 -14.74 -24.08
N TRP A 174 -14.74 -13.43 -24.34
CA TRP A 174 -15.41 -12.86 -25.52
C TRP A 174 -14.42 -12.42 -26.61
N SER A 175 -13.17 -12.16 -26.25
CA SER A 175 -12.15 -11.67 -27.17
C SER A 175 -10.79 -12.27 -26.81
N SER A 176 -9.92 -11.48 -26.17
CA SER A 176 -8.60 -11.94 -25.73
C SER A 176 -8.09 -11.12 -24.54
N TRP A 177 -7.13 -11.66 -23.79
CA TRP A 177 -6.43 -10.93 -22.74
C TRP A 177 -5.71 -9.68 -23.31
N ARG A 178 -5.29 -9.71 -24.57
CA ARG A 178 -4.69 -8.57 -25.28
C ARG A 178 -5.66 -7.41 -25.41
N THR A 179 -6.92 -7.68 -25.75
CA THR A 179 -7.99 -6.68 -25.80
C THR A 179 -8.25 -6.10 -24.42
N ALA A 180 -8.26 -6.92 -23.38
CA ALA A 180 -8.42 -6.45 -22.01
C ALA A 180 -7.31 -5.47 -21.60
N TYR A 181 -6.04 -5.75 -21.91
CA TYR A 181 -4.94 -4.83 -21.65
C TYR A 181 -5.02 -3.53 -22.46
N LYS A 182 -5.45 -3.58 -23.72
CA LYS A 182 -5.70 -2.36 -24.52
C LYS A 182 -6.80 -1.50 -23.88
N LEU A 183 -7.89 -2.09 -23.41
CA LEU A 183 -8.96 -1.39 -22.71
C LEU A 183 -8.50 -0.77 -21.39
N LEU A 184 -7.73 -1.50 -20.61
CA LEU A 184 -7.08 -0.96 -19.39
C LEU A 184 -6.14 0.20 -19.73
N GLY A 185 -5.41 0.10 -20.84
CA GLY A 185 -4.55 1.17 -21.33
C GLY A 185 -5.33 2.42 -21.67
N VAL A 186 -6.41 2.29 -22.45
CA VAL A 186 -7.31 3.41 -22.79
C VAL A 186 -7.93 4.01 -21.53
N TYR A 187 -8.41 3.20 -20.59
CA TYR A 187 -8.94 3.65 -19.32
C TYR A 187 -7.90 4.48 -18.54
N SER A 188 -6.66 3.98 -18.43
CA SER A 188 -5.59 4.67 -17.71
C SER A 188 -5.21 5.99 -18.37
N ILE A 189 -5.24 6.08 -19.72
CA ILE A 189 -5.02 7.33 -20.45
C ILE A 189 -6.15 8.32 -20.18
N LEU A 190 -7.41 7.90 -20.26
CA LEU A 190 -8.56 8.75 -19.99
C LEU A 190 -8.57 9.27 -18.55
N LEU A 191 -8.13 8.45 -17.61
CA LEU A 191 -8.05 8.82 -16.19
C LEU A 191 -7.03 9.96 -15.92
N THR A 192 -6.11 10.22 -16.83
CA THR A 192 -5.19 11.37 -16.75
C THR A 192 -5.94 12.68 -16.56
N ILE A 193 -7.12 12.83 -17.20
CA ILE A 193 -7.95 14.04 -17.12
C ILE A 193 -8.48 14.26 -15.69
N PRO A 194 -9.26 13.35 -15.08
CA PRO A 194 -9.75 13.56 -13.72
C PRO A 194 -8.62 13.64 -12.69
N LEU A 195 -7.52 12.88 -12.84
CA LEU A 195 -6.37 13.01 -11.95
C LEU A 195 -5.77 14.42 -11.99
N SER A 196 -5.60 15.02 -13.18
CA SER A 196 -5.06 16.38 -13.32
C SER A 196 -6.00 17.45 -12.76
N LEU A 197 -7.32 17.25 -12.88
CA LEU A 197 -8.33 18.21 -12.45
C LEU A 197 -8.58 18.18 -10.94
N PHE A 198 -8.66 16.98 -10.32
CA PHE A 198 -9.10 16.83 -8.95
C PHE A 198 -7.96 16.61 -7.95
N ILE A 199 -6.82 16.05 -8.36
CA ILE A 199 -5.72 15.82 -7.43
C ILE A 199 -5.06 17.13 -7.03
N ARG A 200 -4.93 17.35 -5.71
CA ARG A 200 -4.25 18.50 -5.10
C ARG A 200 -3.22 18.00 -4.09
N LYS A 201 -2.23 18.84 -3.79
CA LYS A 201 -1.18 18.48 -2.83
C LYS A 201 -1.70 18.51 -1.40
N ASP A 202 -2.40 19.59 -1.04
CA ASP A 202 -2.88 19.88 0.31
C ASP A 202 -4.19 20.69 0.23
N PRO A 203 -5.01 20.71 1.29
CA PRO A 203 -6.26 21.46 1.32
C PRO A 203 -6.01 22.98 1.35
N GLU A 204 -4.89 23.43 1.92
CA GLU A 204 -4.53 24.84 2.03
C GLU A 204 -4.32 25.47 0.64
N SER A 205 -3.82 24.73 -0.33
CA SER A 205 -3.65 25.20 -1.71
C SER A 205 -4.96 25.59 -2.42
N ILE A 206 -6.09 25.18 -1.88
CA ILE A 206 -7.45 25.48 -2.39
C ILE A 206 -8.29 26.24 -1.38
N GLY A 207 -7.65 26.80 -0.32
CA GLY A 207 -8.34 27.59 0.71
C GLY A 207 -9.21 26.79 1.68
N LEU A 208 -8.97 25.48 1.81
CA LEU A 208 -9.64 24.61 2.77
C LEU A 208 -8.69 24.28 3.93
N LEU A 209 -9.28 23.90 5.05
CA LEU A 209 -8.56 23.32 6.18
C LEU A 209 -8.70 21.79 6.18
N PRO A 210 -7.77 21.06 6.81
CA PRO A 210 -7.90 19.62 6.99
C PRO A 210 -9.26 19.25 7.61
N ASP A 211 -9.78 18.07 7.26
CA ASP A 211 -11.10 17.56 7.69
C ASP A 211 -12.29 18.46 7.31
N GLY A 212 -12.09 19.55 6.56
CA GLY A 212 -13.15 20.50 6.18
C GLY A 212 -13.59 21.40 7.33
N GLU A 213 -12.77 21.59 8.32
CA GLU A 213 -13.08 22.52 9.42
C GLU A 213 -13.27 23.93 8.86
N LYS A 214 -14.31 24.64 9.36
CA LYS A 214 -14.50 26.05 9.01
C LYS A 214 -13.58 26.88 9.89
N PRO A 215 -12.92 27.95 9.34
CA PRO A 215 -12.21 28.88 10.18
C PRO A 215 -13.18 29.43 11.23
N LYS A 216 -12.89 29.25 12.50
CA LYS A 216 -13.68 29.87 13.56
C LYS A 216 -13.50 31.37 13.44
N LEU A 217 -14.55 32.10 13.06
CA LEU A 217 -14.59 33.54 12.84
C LEU A 217 -14.35 34.40 14.10
N SER A 218 -14.08 33.80 15.24
CA SER A 218 -13.79 34.46 16.50
C SER A 218 -12.31 34.48 16.76
N ASN A 219 -11.71 35.66 16.61
CA ASN A 219 -10.33 36.02 16.92
C ASN A 219 -9.25 35.62 15.88
N GLN A 220 -9.19 36.36 14.77
CA GLN A 220 -8.05 36.29 13.82
C GLN A 220 -6.69 36.50 14.50
N GLU A 221 -6.61 37.31 15.56
CA GLU A 221 -5.37 37.52 16.32
C GLU A 221 -5.01 36.34 17.25
N SER A 222 -5.99 35.60 17.78
CA SER A 222 -5.72 34.40 18.57
C SER A 222 -5.42 33.19 17.71
N PHE A 223 -5.85 33.19 16.44
CA PHE A 223 -5.55 32.13 15.48
C PHE A 223 -4.09 32.20 15.00
N ILE A 224 -3.63 33.38 14.65
CA ILE A 224 -2.22 33.59 14.26
C ILE A 224 -1.29 33.26 15.44
N LYS A 225 -1.66 33.69 16.67
CA LYS A 225 -0.91 33.32 17.88
C LYS A 225 -1.01 31.84 18.26
N SER A 226 -2.14 31.17 18.01
CA SER A 226 -2.29 29.75 18.31
C SER A 226 -1.71 28.83 17.23
N GLU A 227 -1.69 29.27 15.97
CA GLU A 227 -0.92 28.57 14.90
C GLU A 227 0.58 28.79 15.07
N GLU A 228 1.03 30.00 15.34
CA GLU A 228 2.43 30.26 15.66
C GLU A 228 2.88 29.54 16.93
N ALA A 229 2.07 29.50 17.99
CA ALA A 229 2.37 28.75 19.21
C ALA A 229 2.25 27.24 19.04
N ALA A 230 1.32 26.75 18.21
CA ALA A 230 1.19 25.32 17.90
C ALA A 230 2.22 24.84 16.88
N ASP A 231 2.70 25.71 15.96
CA ASP A 231 3.77 25.41 15.01
C ASP A 231 5.15 25.54 15.66
N ILE A 232 5.33 26.40 16.66
CA ILE A 232 6.58 26.52 17.41
C ILE A 232 6.89 25.26 18.24
N ASP A 233 5.87 24.48 18.62
CA ASP A 233 6.03 23.25 19.42
C ASP A 233 6.00 21.96 18.61
N LYS A 234 5.67 22.00 17.29
CA LYS A 234 5.69 20.83 16.40
C LYS A 234 6.92 20.84 15.51
N HIS A 235 7.97 20.17 15.96
CA HIS A 235 9.17 19.95 15.14
C HIS A 235 8.81 19.29 13.80
N ILE A 236 9.16 19.96 12.70
CA ILE A 236 8.99 19.40 11.35
C ILE A 236 10.13 18.44 11.05
N TRP A 237 9.84 17.15 11.19
CA TRP A 237 10.82 16.10 10.90
C TRP A 237 11.23 16.09 9.43
N SER A 238 12.52 16.16 9.15
CA SER A 238 13.05 15.83 7.83
C SER A 238 13.28 14.30 7.74
N ALA A 239 13.25 13.75 6.51
CA ALA A 239 13.56 12.34 6.31
C ALA A 239 14.95 11.94 6.83
N ARG A 240 15.92 12.87 6.76
CA ARG A 240 17.29 12.66 7.24
C ARG A 240 17.36 12.59 8.76
N GLU A 241 16.59 13.39 9.48
CA GLU A 241 16.49 13.35 10.93
C GLU A 241 15.74 12.10 11.38
N ALA A 242 14.61 11.80 10.76
CA ALA A 242 13.85 10.59 11.02
C ALA A 242 14.72 9.33 10.84
N ALA A 243 15.54 9.27 9.78
CA ALA A 243 16.46 8.16 9.51
C ALA A 243 17.58 7.98 10.58
N LYS A 244 17.83 8.99 11.40
CA LYS A 244 18.76 8.87 12.55
C LYS A 244 18.09 8.34 13.82
N THR A 245 16.77 8.20 13.83
CA THR A 245 16.02 7.73 15.01
C THR A 245 15.96 6.21 15.05
N PHE A 246 16.17 5.63 16.23
CA PHE A 246 15.93 4.20 16.45
C PHE A 246 14.46 3.82 16.13
N THR A 247 13.52 4.71 16.44
CA THR A 247 12.08 4.49 16.24
C THR A 247 11.74 4.18 14.78
N LEU A 248 12.30 4.92 13.82
CA LEU A 248 12.04 4.65 12.40
C LEU A 248 12.53 3.26 12.01
N TRP A 249 13.77 2.92 12.37
CA TRP A 249 14.33 1.62 12.01
C TRP A 249 13.66 0.45 12.71
N ALA A 250 13.18 0.64 13.94
CA ALA A 250 12.36 -0.35 14.62
C ALA A 250 11.04 -0.61 13.88
N ILE A 251 10.35 0.45 13.39
CA ILE A 251 9.14 0.32 12.58
C ILE A 251 9.46 -0.35 11.25
N VAL A 252 10.49 0.10 10.53
CA VAL A 252 10.89 -0.45 9.23
C VAL A 252 11.23 -1.94 9.34
N SER A 253 12.01 -2.32 10.38
CA SER A 253 12.36 -3.72 10.59
C SER A 253 11.16 -4.58 11.00
N ALA A 254 10.27 -4.04 11.84
CA ALA A 254 9.05 -4.75 12.21
C ALA A 254 8.13 -4.98 11.00
N GLU A 255 7.92 -3.95 10.18
CA GLU A 255 7.14 -4.05 8.94
C GLU A 255 7.77 -5.02 7.93
N PHE A 256 9.10 -5.00 7.80
CA PHE A 256 9.83 -5.98 6.99
C PHE A 256 9.53 -7.42 7.46
N LEU A 257 9.61 -7.69 8.76
CA LEU A 257 9.33 -9.01 9.33
C LEU A 257 7.86 -9.42 9.11
N ILE A 258 6.90 -8.50 9.26
CA ILE A 258 5.48 -8.77 9.00
C ILE A 258 5.24 -9.14 7.53
N ILE A 259 5.81 -8.39 6.61
CA ILE A 259 5.64 -8.63 5.17
C ILE A 259 6.32 -9.93 4.76
N LEU A 260 7.53 -10.19 5.30
CA LEU A 260 8.24 -11.45 5.13
C LEU A 260 7.39 -12.63 5.57
N THR A 261 6.85 -12.58 6.80
CA THR A 261 6.00 -13.60 7.38
C THR A 261 4.71 -13.80 6.58
N SER A 262 4.05 -12.69 6.21
CA SER A 262 2.83 -12.74 5.39
C SER A 262 3.07 -13.36 4.03
N GLY A 263 4.23 -13.10 3.41
CA GLY A 263 4.65 -13.74 2.16
C GLY A 263 4.94 -15.22 2.33
N THR A 264 5.63 -15.59 3.41
CA THR A 264 5.98 -16.99 3.73
C THR A 264 4.72 -17.83 3.98
N ILE A 265 3.84 -17.36 4.87
CA ILE A 265 2.57 -18.06 5.19
C ILE A 265 1.64 -18.06 3.98
N GLY A 266 1.40 -16.88 3.39
CA GLY A 266 0.38 -16.70 2.36
C GLY A 266 0.60 -17.56 1.11
N PHE A 267 1.85 -17.84 0.76
CA PHE A 267 2.17 -18.69 -0.37
C PHE A 267 1.90 -20.17 -0.09
N GLN A 268 2.01 -20.60 1.17
CA GLN A 268 1.92 -22.00 1.57
C GLN A 268 0.53 -22.39 2.15
N LEU A 269 -0.36 -21.43 2.43
CA LEU A 269 -1.65 -21.70 3.07
C LEU A 269 -2.58 -22.59 2.23
N VAL A 270 -2.66 -22.37 0.92
CA VAL A 270 -3.53 -23.19 0.05
C VAL A 270 -2.99 -24.61 -0.09
N PRO A 271 -1.69 -24.85 -0.36
CA PRO A 271 -1.10 -26.18 -0.30
C PRO A 271 -1.30 -26.87 1.06
N TYR A 272 -1.03 -26.17 2.16
CA TYR A 272 -1.22 -26.71 3.52
C TYR A 272 -2.64 -27.23 3.76
N LEU A 273 -3.66 -26.41 3.45
CA LEU A 273 -5.05 -26.82 3.62
C LEU A 273 -5.44 -27.99 2.72
N HIS A 274 -4.90 -28.04 1.50
CA HIS A 274 -5.16 -29.13 0.58
C HIS A 274 -4.53 -30.43 1.04
N GLU A 275 -3.27 -30.42 1.43
CA GLU A 275 -2.56 -31.59 1.98
C GLU A 275 -3.16 -32.08 3.31
N SER A 276 -3.80 -31.18 4.05
CA SER A 276 -4.56 -31.50 5.27
C SER A 276 -5.96 -32.08 5.00
N GLY A 277 -6.26 -32.48 3.75
CA GLY A 277 -7.49 -33.16 3.36
C GLY A 277 -8.67 -32.29 2.94
N LEU A 278 -8.49 -30.95 2.81
CA LEU A 278 -9.54 -30.10 2.22
C LEU A 278 -9.50 -30.18 0.69
N PRO A 279 -10.67 -30.18 0.02
CA PRO A 279 -10.73 -29.99 -1.43
C PRO A 279 -10.01 -28.70 -1.85
N ILE A 280 -9.28 -28.72 -2.96
CA ILE A 280 -8.52 -27.57 -3.43
C ILE A 280 -9.40 -26.32 -3.61
N SER A 281 -10.68 -26.50 -4.00
CA SER A 281 -11.66 -25.43 -4.12
C SER A 281 -11.97 -24.76 -2.77
N MET A 282 -12.06 -25.55 -1.70
CA MET A 282 -12.29 -25.05 -0.33
C MET A 282 -11.05 -24.36 0.23
N ALA A 283 -9.86 -24.90 -0.03
CA ALA A 283 -8.60 -24.25 0.33
C ALA A 283 -8.42 -22.88 -0.37
N ALA A 284 -8.73 -22.82 -1.66
CA ALA A 284 -8.73 -21.58 -2.42
C ALA A 284 -9.80 -20.60 -1.93
N LEU A 285 -10.99 -21.07 -1.54
CA LEU A 285 -12.05 -20.25 -0.97
C LEU A 285 -11.62 -19.64 0.37
N ALA A 286 -10.96 -20.41 1.26
CA ALA A 286 -10.41 -19.90 2.52
C ALA A 286 -9.46 -18.74 2.28
N TRP A 287 -8.54 -18.88 1.32
CA TRP A 287 -7.60 -17.84 0.95
C TRP A 287 -8.29 -16.60 0.37
N THR A 288 -9.30 -16.79 -0.47
CA THR A 288 -10.09 -15.70 -1.04
C THR A 288 -10.81 -14.90 0.03
N ILE A 289 -11.50 -15.57 0.95
CA ILE A 289 -12.19 -14.93 2.09
C ILE A 289 -11.17 -14.20 2.97
N SER A 290 -10.05 -14.83 3.29
CA SER A 290 -8.95 -14.23 4.06
C SER A 290 -8.46 -12.93 3.43
N THR A 291 -8.21 -12.93 2.11
CA THR A 291 -7.75 -11.76 1.37
C THR A 291 -8.79 -10.63 1.34
N LEU A 292 -10.07 -10.96 1.18
CA LEU A 292 -11.15 -9.99 1.24
C LEU A 292 -11.29 -9.39 2.65
N LEU A 293 -11.26 -10.21 3.69
CA LEU A 293 -11.29 -9.73 5.07
C LEU A 293 -10.07 -8.86 5.40
N ASN A 294 -8.88 -9.23 4.92
CA ASN A 294 -7.69 -8.40 5.02
C ASN A 294 -7.94 -7.02 4.40
N ALA A 295 -8.49 -6.97 3.18
CA ALA A 295 -8.79 -5.71 2.50
C ALA A 295 -9.81 -4.85 3.26
N PHE A 296 -10.95 -5.45 3.64
CA PHE A 296 -12.02 -4.72 4.34
C PHE A 296 -11.69 -4.38 5.79
N SER A 297 -10.77 -5.08 6.43
CA SER A 297 -10.30 -4.75 7.77
C SER A 297 -9.45 -3.46 7.81
N ASN A 298 -8.82 -3.06 6.71
CA ASN A 298 -7.96 -1.87 6.66
C ASN A 298 -8.68 -0.58 7.10
N PRO A 299 -9.88 -0.23 6.60
CA PRO A 299 -10.62 0.93 7.09
C PRO A 299 -11.05 0.80 8.56
N ILE A 300 -11.37 -0.42 9.01
CA ILE A 300 -11.76 -0.68 10.41
C ILE A 300 -10.58 -0.38 11.34
N TRP A 301 -9.38 -0.91 11.02
CA TRP A 301 -8.16 -0.61 11.77
C TRP A 301 -7.80 0.87 11.70
N GLY A 302 -8.05 1.52 10.56
CA GLY A 302 -7.90 2.96 10.39
C GLY A 302 -8.81 3.75 11.31
N PHE A 303 -10.10 3.43 11.34
CA PHE A 303 -11.07 4.05 12.24
C PHE A 303 -10.70 3.85 13.72
N LEU A 304 -10.34 2.64 14.10
CA LEU A 304 -9.87 2.36 15.45
C LEU A 304 -8.60 3.15 15.80
N SER A 305 -7.72 3.38 14.82
CA SER A 305 -6.48 4.15 15.01
C SER A 305 -6.71 5.66 15.16
N ASP A 306 -7.87 6.17 14.74
CA ASP A 306 -8.26 7.56 15.01
C ASP A 306 -8.76 7.75 16.46
N ILE A 307 -9.22 6.64 17.10
CA ILE A 307 -9.69 6.63 18.50
C ILE A 307 -8.57 6.21 19.45
N TYR A 308 -7.83 5.17 19.08
CA TYR A 308 -6.75 4.60 19.86
C TYR A 308 -5.40 4.84 19.18
N SER A 309 -4.31 4.87 19.94
CA SER A 309 -2.98 4.97 19.37
C SER A 309 -2.69 3.79 18.41
N PRO A 310 -2.23 4.03 17.17
CA PRO A 310 -1.89 2.94 16.21
C PRO A 310 -0.90 1.93 16.79
N ARG A 311 0.05 2.38 17.63
CA ARG A 311 1.01 1.51 18.32
C ARG A 311 0.31 0.52 19.26
N LYS A 312 -0.70 0.96 20.04
CA LYS A 312 -1.46 0.06 20.91
C LYS A 312 -2.24 -0.97 20.08
N LEU A 313 -2.79 -0.55 18.94
CA LEU A 313 -3.51 -1.44 18.04
C LEU A 313 -2.61 -2.48 17.38
N VAL A 314 -1.40 -2.12 16.95
CA VAL A 314 -0.42 -3.12 16.48
C VAL A 314 -0.13 -4.13 17.58
N LEU A 315 0.17 -3.66 18.79
CA LEU A 315 0.46 -4.55 19.94
C LEU A 315 -0.73 -5.42 20.36
N SER A 316 -1.98 -5.06 19.99
CA SER A 316 -3.16 -5.93 20.20
C SER A 316 -3.42 -6.87 19.01
N ALA A 317 -3.11 -6.48 17.77
CA ALA A 317 -3.29 -7.31 16.58
C ALA A 317 -2.23 -8.42 16.47
N MET A 318 -0.99 -8.13 16.88
CA MET A 318 0.13 -9.10 16.86
C MET A 318 -0.17 -10.38 17.66
N PRO A 319 -0.65 -10.33 18.92
CA PRO A 319 -1.02 -11.56 19.65
C PRO A 319 -2.10 -12.38 18.94
N ILE A 320 -3.05 -11.75 18.24
CA ILE A 320 -4.08 -12.47 17.47
C ILE A 320 -3.42 -13.27 16.35
N CYS A 321 -2.56 -12.63 15.54
CA CYS A 321 -1.81 -13.32 14.49
C CYS A 321 -0.91 -14.42 15.06
N LEU A 322 -0.27 -14.17 16.19
CA LEU A 322 0.60 -15.13 16.87
C LEU A 322 -0.17 -16.35 17.37
N VAL A 323 -1.31 -16.14 18.04
CA VAL A 323 -2.16 -17.21 18.53
C VAL A 323 -2.70 -18.05 17.38
N VAL A 324 -3.24 -17.40 16.33
CA VAL A 324 -3.76 -18.11 15.16
C VAL A 324 -2.66 -18.91 14.45
N THR A 325 -1.45 -18.32 14.31
CA THR A 325 -0.32 -19.06 13.73
C THR A 325 0.13 -20.21 14.61
N SER A 326 0.06 -20.08 15.94
CA SER A 326 0.36 -21.18 16.88
C SER A 326 -0.67 -22.29 16.80
N ILE A 327 -1.93 -21.97 16.55
CA ILE A 327 -2.98 -22.99 16.36
C ILE A 327 -2.67 -23.88 15.15
N PHE A 328 -2.08 -23.34 14.07
CA PHE A 328 -1.65 -24.16 12.92
C PHE A 328 -0.63 -25.25 13.28
N LEU A 329 0.11 -25.11 14.37
CA LEU A 329 1.01 -26.17 14.89
C LEU A 329 0.27 -27.27 15.66
N LEU A 330 -0.95 -26.99 16.13
CA LEU A 330 -1.72 -27.88 17.02
C LEU A 330 -2.84 -28.61 16.28
N ILE A 331 -3.17 -28.21 15.07
CA ILE A 331 -4.26 -28.78 14.29
C ILE A 331 -3.70 -29.46 13.03
N ASP A 332 -4.34 -30.54 12.62
CA ASP A 332 -3.99 -31.25 11.37
C ASP A 332 -4.61 -30.59 10.12
N GLY A 333 -4.93 -29.28 10.19
CA GLY A 333 -5.56 -28.54 9.10
C GLY A 333 -7.07 -28.76 9.03
N GLY A 334 -7.59 -29.15 7.88
CA GLY A 334 -9.02 -29.38 7.69
C GLY A 334 -9.90 -28.13 7.89
N TYR A 335 -11.14 -28.31 8.34
CA TYR A 335 -12.06 -27.18 8.60
C TYR A 335 -11.61 -26.24 9.72
N PRO A 336 -10.97 -26.70 10.81
CA PRO A 336 -10.35 -25.78 11.78
C PRO A 336 -9.28 -24.89 11.13
N GLY A 337 -8.45 -25.46 10.26
CA GLY A 337 -7.45 -24.70 9.49
C GLY A 337 -8.08 -23.65 8.59
N PHE A 338 -9.20 -23.97 7.94
CA PHE A 338 -9.99 -23.00 7.17
C PHE A 338 -10.38 -21.78 8.03
N ALA A 339 -10.96 -22.00 9.21
CA ALA A 339 -11.35 -20.92 10.11
C ALA A 339 -10.14 -20.07 10.56
N CYS A 340 -9.01 -20.72 10.88
CA CYS A 340 -7.78 -20.03 11.24
C CYS A 340 -7.25 -19.13 10.11
N VAL A 341 -7.27 -19.57 8.86
CA VAL A 341 -6.86 -18.77 7.69
C VAL A 341 -7.74 -17.52 7.57
N VAL A 342 -9.05 -17.65 7.76
CA VAL A 342 -10.00 -16.54 7.68
C VAL A 342 -9.74 -15.50 8.79
N ILE A 343 -9.53 -15.94 10.03
CA ILE A 343 -9.23 -15.07 11.17
C ILE A 343 -7.87 -14.38 10.98
N TRP A 344 -6.86 -15.12 10.52
CA TRP A 344 -5.54 -14.58 10.21
C TRP A 344 -5.62 -13.46 9.17
N GLY A 345 -6.46 -13.62 8.13
CA GLY A 345 -6.68 -12.60 7.11
C GLY A 345 -7.18 -11.28 7.70
N ALA A 346 -8.19 -11.34 8.57
CA ALA A 346 -8.75 -10.14 9.20
C ALA A 346 -7.74 -9.43 10.12
N ALA A 347 -6.96 -10.19 10.89
CA ALA A 347 -5.96 -9.65 11.81
C ALA A 347 -4.74 -9.07 11.06
N SER A 348 -4.23 -9.78 10.05
CA SER A 348 -3.06 -9.37 9.27
C SER A 348 -3.30 -8.11 8.45
N GLY A 349 -4.57 -7.82 8.06
CA GLY A 349 -4.91 -6.57 7.38
C GLY A 349 -4.54 -5.34 8.20
N GLY A 350 -4.79 -5.35 9.52
CA GLY A 350 -4.34 -4.28 10.42
C GLY A 350 -2.83 -4.09 10.38
N LEU A 351 -2.07 -5.17 10.43
CA LEU A 351 -0.60 -5.10 10.45
C LEU A 351 -0.04 -4.42 9.18
N ASN A 352 -0.67 -4.60 8.03
CA ASN A 352 -0.22 -4.01 6.77
C ASN A 352 -0.37 -2.48 6.69
N VAL A 353 -1.23 -1.87 7.51
CA VAL A 353 -1.52 -0.42 7.43
C VAL A 353 -1.07 0.34 8.67
N LEU A 354 -1.04 -0.31 9.84
CA LEU A 354 -0.75 0.34 11.12
C LEU A 354 0.67 0.91 11.19
N GLY A 355 1.66 0.29 10.56
CA GLY A 355 3.03 0.83 10.50
C GLY A 355 3.10 2.18 9.80
N GLY A 356 2.39 2.33 8.67
CA GLY A 356 2.28 3.62 7.97
C GLY A 356 1.55 4.68 8.81
N MET A 357 0.52 4.27 9.58
CA MET A 357 -0.20 5.16 10.50
C MET A 357 0.68 5.61 11.68
N ILE A 358 1.53 4.73 12.22
CA ILE A 358 2.51 5.08 13.26
C ILE A 358 3.47 6.15 12.72
N ILE A 359 3.98 5.98 11.50
CA ILE A 359 4.87 6.98 10.88
C ILE A 359 4.15 8.32 10.72
N ALA A 360 2.91 8.33 10.21
CA ALA A 360 2.13 9.55 10.05
C ALA A 360 1.90 10.28 11.39
N ASN A 361 1.68 9.52 12.48
CA ASN A 361 1.42 10.09 13.80
C ASN A 361 2.70 10.55 14.53
N TYR A 362 3.85 9.90 14.29
CA TYR A 362 5.10 10.21 14.99
C TYR A 362 5.91 11.30 14.30
N PHE A 363 5.89 11.34 12.96
CA PHE A 363 6.73 12.23 12.16
C PHE A 363 5.92 13.33 11.45
N GLY A 364 4.60 13.32 11.57
CA GLY A 364 3.72 14.33 11.01
C GLY A 364 3.52 14.21 9.48
N ARG A 365 2.85 15.23 8.91
CA ARG A 365 2.40 15.21 7.50
C ARG A 365 3.42 15.77 6.50
N HIS A 366 4.29 16.71 6.93
CA HIS A 366 5.13 17.49 6.02
C HIS A 366 6.16 16.66 5.24
N SER A 367 6.74 15.64 5.85
CA SER A 367 7.72 14.76 5.23
C SER A 367 7.28 13.29 5.18
N PHE A 368 5.97 13.05 5.26
CA PHE A 368 5.41 11.69 5.32
C PHE A 368 5.80 10.85 4.11
N GLY A 369 5.75 11.43 2.90
CA GLY A 369 6.10 10.74 1.67
C GLY A 369 7.56 10.29 1.66
N SER A 370 8.47 11.18 2.04
CA SER A 370 9.91 10.90 2.10
C SER A 370 10.24 9.87 3.19
N ILE A 371 9.63 9.97 4.37
CA ILE A 371 9.88 9.08 5.50
C ILE A 371 9.28 7.70 5.24
N SER A 372 8.03 7.62 4.81
CA SER A 372 7.37 6.35 4.46
C SER A 372 8.01 5.70 3.23
N GLY A 373 8.56 6.51 2.32
CA GLY A 373 9.30 6.03 1.17
C GLY A 373 10.51 5.18 1.52
N ILE A 374 11.16 5.43 2.68
CA ILE A 374 12.30 4.63 3.17
C ILE A 374 11.89 3.16 3.40
N MET A 375 10.63 2.90 3.73
CA MET A 375 10.13 1.52 3.93
C MET A 375 10.05 0.72 2.64
N GLY A 376 9.87 1.37 1.50
CA GLY A 376 9.60 0.71 0.21
C GLY A 376 10.57 -0.41 -0.17
N PRO A 377 11.88 -0.17 -0.20
CA PRO A 377 12.87 -1.20 -0.50
C PRO A 377 12.79 -2.41 0.44
N PHE A 378 12.60 -2.19 1.74
CA PHE A 378 12.49 -3.25 2.74
C PHE A 378 11.23 -4.09 2.56
N GLN A 379 10.10 -3.43 2.26
CA GLN A 379 8.84 -4.11 1.96
C GLN A 379 8.97 -5.02 0.73
N ILE A 380 9.65 -4.55 -0.30
CA ILE A 380 9.87 -5.33 -1.53
C ILE A 380 10.78 -6.53 -1.28
N ILE A 381 11.84 -6.36 -0.51
CA ILE A 381 12.73 -7.46 -0.11
C ILE A 381 11.94 -8.51 0.69
N GLY A 382 11.17 -8.08 1.68
CA GLY A 382 10.33 -8.98 2.49
C GLY A 382 9.32 -9.75 1.65
N LEU A 383 8.64 -9.06 0.73
CA LEU A 383 7.65 -9.67 -0.17
C LEU A 383 8.28 -10.71 -1.12
N GLY A 384 9.51 -10.47 -1.60
CA GLY A 384 10.22 -11.37 -2.49
C GLY A 384 10.82 -12.58 -1.77
N LEU A 385 11.38 -12.37 -0.58
CA LEU A 385 12.02 -13.44 0.20
C LEU A 385 11.01 -14.38 0.87
N GLY A 386 9.82 -13.89 1.25
CA GLY A 386 8.83 -14.67 1.98
C GLY A 386 8.49 -16.02 1.32
N PRO A 387 7.99 -16.05 0.08
CA PRO A 387 7.69 -17.29 -0.63
C PRO A 387 8.88 -18.23 -0.78
N ILE A 388 10.09 -17.69 -1.01
CA ILE A 388 11.32 -18.46 -1.18
C ILE A 388 11.69 -19.17 0.11
N ILE A 389 11.64 -18.46 1.25
CA ILE A 389 11.92 -19.04 2.57
C ILE A 389 10.89 -20.13 2.89
N GLY A 390 9.59 -19.89 2.60
CA GLY A 390 8.56 -20.88 2.79
C GLY A 390 8.77 -22.15 1.98
N ALA A 391 9.14 -22.02 0.72
CA ALA A 391 9.42 -23.16 -0.16
C ALA A 391 10.66 -23.94 0.31
N ILE A 392 11.78 -23.27 0.60
CA ILE A 392 13.01 -23.93 1.10
C ILE A 392 12.74 -24.69 2.41
N MET A 393 11.97 -24.09 3.32
CA MET A 393 11.63 -24.76 4.58
C MET A 393 10.80 -26.02 4.35
N TYR A 394 9.83 -25.97 3.46
CA TYR A 394 9.02 -27.13 3.10
C TYR A 394 9.87 -28.22 2.41
N ASP A 395 10.65 -27.86 1.42
CA ASP A 395 11.52 -28.80 0.67
C ASP A 395 12.56 -29.49 1.57
N ALA A 396 13.09 -28.76 2.57
CA ALA A 396 14.10 -29.29 3.47
C ALA A 396 13.50 -30.20 4.56
N THR A 397 12.22 -30.05 4.93
CA THR A 397 11.63 -30.71 6.10
C THR A 397 10.45 -31.63 5.77
N GLY A 398 9.89 -31.53 4.55
CA GLY A 398 8.71 -32.25 4.13
C GLY A 398 7.42 -31.88 4.87
N GLY A 399 7.38 -30.69 5.51
CA GLY A 399 6.23 -30.27 6.28
C GLY A 399 6.18 -28.78 6.62
N TYR A 400 5.07 -28.34 7.22
CA TYR A 400 4.79 -26.92 7.50
C TYR A 400 5.18 -26.48 8.91
N MET A 401 5.59 -27.41 9.79
CA MET A 401 5.88 -27.11 11.20
C MET A 401 6.94 -26.02 11.36
N TYR A 402 8.07 -26.15 10.68
CA TYR A 402 9.16 -25.17 10.76
C TYR A 402 8.78 -23.83 10.16
N LEU A 403 7.92 -23.82 9.12
CA LEU A 403 7.39 -22.60 8.53
C LEU A 403 6.53 -21.82 9.54
N PHE A 404 5.60 -22.48 10.23
CA PHE A 404 4.78 -21.83 11.25
C PHE A 404 5.62 -21.43 12.47
N ALA A 405 6.60 -22.23 12.88
CA ALA A 405 7.53 -21.86 13.95
C ALA A 405 8.35 -20.60 13.58
N PHE A 406 8.86 -20.51 12.35
CA PHE A 406 9.51 -19.32 11.84
C PHE A 406 8.59 -18.09 11.88
N ALA A 407 7.35 -18.25 11.45
CA ALA A 407 6.36 -17.17 11.49
C ALA A 407 6.06 -16.69 12.92
N ILE A 408 6.00 -17.59 13.89
CA ILE A 408 5.83 -17.24 15.30
C ILE A 408 7.04 -16.42 15.80
N ILE A 409 8.26 -16.86 15.51
CA ILE A 409 9.49 -16.15 15.90
C ILE A 409 9.52 -14.76 15.30
N THR A 410 9.19 -14.61 14.01
CA THR A 410 9.17 -13.32 13.32
C THR A 410 8.08 -12.39 13.87
N TYR A 411 6.88 -12.90 14.22
CA TYR A 411 5.84 -12.10 14.88
C TYR A 411 6.26 -11.67 16.29
N ILE A 412 6.92 -12.53 17.07
CA ILE A 412 7.48 -12.16 18.37
C ILE A 412 8.52 -11.05 18.21
N ALA A 413 9.46 -11.20 17.27
CA ALA A 413 10.50 -10.20 17.01
C ALA A 413 9.88 -8.86 16.57
N ALA A 414 8.91 -8.87 15.67
CA ALA A 414 8.19 -7.67 15.23
C ALA A 414 7.42 -7.01 16.40
N THR A 415 6.80 -7.80 17.28
CA THR A 415 6.12 -7.30 18.49
C THR A 415 7.09 -6.59 19.42
N ILE A 416 8.27 -7.17 19.67
CA ILE A 416 9.33 -6.57 20.47
C ILE A 416 9.78 -5.23 19.85
N LEU A 417 10.00 -5.20 18.54
CA LEU A 417 10.40 -3.98 17.83
C LEU A 417 9.34 -2.87 17.97
N PHE A 418 8.04 -3.18 17.78
CA PHE A 418 6.96 -2.21 17.99
C PHE A 418 6.82 -1.80 19.47
N PHE A 419 7.11 -2.69 20.40
CA PHE A 419 7.11 -2.34 21.83
C PHE A 419 8.17 -1.30 22.17
N PHE A 420 9.34 -1.34 21.52
CA PHE A 420 10.39 -0.35 21.70
C PHE A 420 10.26 0.88 20.78
N ALA A 421 9.44 0.82 19.72
CA ALA A 421 9.17 1.94 18.81
C ALA A 421 8.28 2.99 19.50
N LYS A 422 8.86 3.76 20.44
CA LYS A 422 8.20 4.89 21.12
C LYS A 422 8.30 6.16 20.27
N PRO A 423 7.42 7.16 20.48
CA PRO A 423 7.56 8.46 19.84
C PRO A 423 8.98 9.00 20.06
N PRO A 424 9.66 9.47 18.99
CA PRO A 424 11.00 9.97 19.13
C PRO A 424 11.01 11.22 20.01
N LYS A 425 11.88 11.23 21.04
CA LYS A 425 12.08 12.41 21.88
C LYS A 425 12.89 13.44 21.12
N MET A 426 12.43 14.69 21.09
CA MET A 426 13.23 15.81 20.61
C MET A 426 14.48 15.98 21.50
N LYS A 427 15.66 16.04 20.89
CA LYS A 427 16.78 16.72 21.50
C LYS A 427 16.57 18.19 21.24
N ILE A 428 16.00 18.93 22.19
CA ILE A 428 16.06 20.39 22.20
C ILE A 428 17.55 20.73 22.20
N PHE A 429 18.05 21.24 21.08
CA PHE A 429 19.34 21.90 21.07
C PHE A 429 19.22 23.14 21.95
N GLN A 430 19.63 23.06 23.19
CA GLN A 430 19.97 24.21 24.04
C GLN A 430 21.18 24.91 23.40
N SER A 431 20.91 25.74 22.41
CA SER A 431 21.91 26.62 21.78
C SER A 431 21.48 28.08 21.76
N VAL A 432 20.79 28.54 22.81
CA VAL A 432 20.53 29.98 23.02
C VAL A 432 20.63 30.29 24.52
N GLU A 433 21.73 29.92 25.15
CA GLU A 433 22.01 30.44 26.50
C GLU A 433 23.51 30.72 26.74
N ASN A 434 24.28 30.95 25.66
CA ASN A 434 25.63 31.50 25.74
C ASN A 434 25.93 32.33 24.49
N ALA A 435 25.28 33.49 24.33
CA ALA A 435 25.72 34.58 23.49
C ALA A 435 25.33 35.92 24.16
#